data_a7bb546d5a819b204acb5f48278f5d05
#
_entry.id   a7bb546d5a819b204acb5f48278f5d05
#
_cell.length_a   1.000
_cell.length_b   1.000
_cell.length_c   1.000
_cell.angle_alpha   90.00
_cell.angle_beta   90.00
_cell.angle_gamma   90.00
#
_symmetry.space_group_name_H-M   'P 1'
#
loop_
_entity.id
_entity.type
_entity.pdbx_description
1 polymer ?
#
loop_
_entity_poly.entity_id
_entity_poly.type
_entity_poly.pdbx_seq_one_letter_code
_entity_poly.pdbx_strand_id
1 'polypeptide(L)'
;MPPEIGKGVGAVVRHRAVRVLWGAAALVLVAGCSSGGETGPPAGTPSPTASSAASSAASSPASSAVPAVRVAGTLTEDLESPWGLAALPGGDLLVSSRDERTITRVDGRTGGKTRVGEVPGVVPRGEGGLMGLAWRDGWVYAYLTAESDNRIVRLRYGDGDGGRLGPPQVILSGIPKGVVHNGGRIAFGPDGMLYAGTGERGETGLAQSVESLGGKILRMTPEGKPAPGNPFPGSVVYSYGHRNVQGLAWDGDGRLWAAEFGQNTWDELNLIRPGANYGWPKAEGRAGVSGFVDPVAQWRTSEASPSGIAYAGGAIWMAGLRGERLWRVPLSGAERSGDPEAFLVEEHGRLRTVLAAGDGRLWLTTSETDTRGTPGAGDDKILRLEVR
;
A
#
# COMPACT_ATOMS: atom_id res chain seq x y z
N MET A 1 62.59 -27.59 6.95
CA MET A 1 61.90 -28.57 7.83
C MET A 1 60.58 -27.97 8.25
N PRO A 2 59.43 -28.47 7.77
CA PRO A 2 58.11 -28.07 8.24
C PRO A 2 57.64 -29.05 9.34
N PRO A 3 56.82 -28.67 10.30
CA PRO A 3 56.13 -29.60 11.17
C PRO A 3 54.71 -29.93 10.70
N GLU A 4 54.29 -31.06 11.13
CA GLU A 4 53.25 -31.96 10.70
C GLU A 4 51.80 -31.50 10.91
N ILE A 5 50.94 -32.11 10.09
CA ILE A 5 49.51 -32.02 10.03
C ILE A 5 48.87 -32.88 11.14
N GLY A 6 48.06 -32.27 11.98
CA GLY A 6 47.19 -32.96 12.94
C GLY A 6 45.79 -33.19 12.31
N LYS A 7 45.38 -34.45 12.19
CA LYS A 7 44.03 -34.86 11.78
C LYS A 7 43.08 -34.80 12.94
N GLY A 8 42.08 -33.94 12.89
CA GLY A 8 40.96 -33.89 13.82
C GLY A 8 39.73 -34.59 13.26
N VAL A 9 39.20 -35.52 14.05
CA VAL A 9 38.09 -36.46 13.75
C VAL A 9 36.75 -35.69 13.79
N GLY A 10 35.96 -35.79 12.72
CA GLY A 10 34.63 -35.21 12.64
C GLY A 10 33.60 -36.03 13.42
N ALA A 11 32.86 -35.36 14.27
CA ALA A 11 31.69 -35.91 14.95
C ALA A 11 30.42 -35.60 14.14
N VAL A 12 29.76 -36.68 13.65
CA VAL A 12 28.48 -36.62 12.95
C VAL A 12 27.34 -36.51 14.00
N VAL A 13 26.69 -35.39 14.07
CA VAL A 13 25.46 -35.21 14.89
C VAL A 13 24.26 -35.63 14.04
N ARG A 14 23.59 -36.70 14.43
CA ARG A 14 22.34 -37.18 13.82
C ARG A 14 21.17 -36.46 14.49
N HIS A 15 20.44 -35.63 13.75
CA HIS A 15 19.18 -35.05 14.20
C HIS A 15 18.06 -36.10 14.10
N ARG A 16 17.43 -36.40 15.25
CA ARG A 16 16.19 -37.17 15.35
C ARG A 16 15.01 -36.27 15.02
N ALA A 17 14.25 -36.63 14.00
CA ALA A 17 12.96 -35.98 13.70
C ALA A 17 11.89 -36.41 14.72
N VAL A 18 11.29 -35.46 15.40
CA VAL A 18 10.12 -35.65 16.26
C VAL A 18 8.87 -35.49 15.38
N ARG A 19 8.13 -36.58 15.19
CA ARG A 19 6.80 -36.54 14.57
C ARG A 19 5.76 -36.21 15.63
N VAL A 20 5.08 -35.08 15.46
CA VAL A 20 3.92 -34.71 16.26
C VAL A 20 2.68 -35.25 15.56
N LEU A 21 1.98 -36.17 16.23
CA LEU A 21 0.67 -36.72 15.83
C LEU A 21 -0.44 -35.76 16.23
N TRP A 22 -1.24 -35.34 15.28
CA TRP A 22 -2.47 -34.58 15.50
C TRP A 22 -3.61 -35.57 15.67
N GLY A 23 -4.22 -35.57 16.86
CA GLY A 23 -5.43 -36.35 17.16
C GLY A 23 -6.68 -35.62 16.66
N ALA A 24 -7.49 -36.30 15.86
CA ALA A 24 -8.80 -35.83 15.44
C ALA A 24 -9.84 -36.05 16.56
N ALA A 25 -10.52 -34.99 16.99
CA ALA A 25 -11.66 -35.06 17.89
C ALA A 25 -12.95 -35.08 17.06
N ALA A 26 -13.72 -36.18 17.21
CA ALA A 26 -15.03 -36.34 16.59
C ALA A 26 -16.11 -35.64 17.43
N LEU A 27 -16.95 -34.81 16.80
CA LEU A 27 -18.14 -34.23 17.40
C LEU A 27 -19.34 -35.16 17.20
N VAL A 28 -19.99 -35.51 18.27
CA VAL A 28 -21.25 -36.30 18.29
C VAL A 28 -22.43 -35.31 18.19
N LEU A 29 -23.28 -35.51 17.18
CA LEU A 29 -24.58 -34.85 17.03
C LEU A 29 -25.63 -35.63 17.83
N VAL A 30 -26.32 -34.94 18.73
CA VAL A 30 -27.55 -35.46 19.39
C VAL A 30 -28.76 -34.75 18.78
N ALA A 31 -29.57 -35.52 18.10
CA ALA A 31 -30.90 -35.11 17.63
C ALA A 31 -31.94 -35.34 18.75
N GLY A 32 -32.72 -34.32 19.05
CA GLY A 32 -33.87 -34.40 19.94
C GLY A 32 -35.14 -34.02 19.21
N CYS A 33 -36.00 -34.98 18.94
CA CYS A 33 -37.39 -34.79 18.52
C CYS A 33 -38.29 -34.59 19.72
N SER A 34 -39.25 -33.69 19.66
CA SER A 34 -40.49 -33.81 20.45
C SER A 34 -41.64 -33.12 19.73
N SER A 35 -42.71 -33.86 19.69
CA SER A 35 -43.96 -33.72 18.95
C SER A 35 -45.04 -32.93 19.72
N GLY A 36 -46.03 -32.38 18.96
CA GLY A 36 -47.44 -32.50 19.31
C GLY A 36 -48.23 -31.22 19.57
N GLY A 37 -49.32 -31.03 18.85
CA GLY A 37 -50.50 -30.27 19.29
C GLY A 37 -51.23 -29.51 18.17
N GLU A 38 -52.21 -30.21 17.58
CA GLU A 38 -53.24 -29.63 16.69
C GLU A 38 -54.26 -28.78 17.48
N THR A 39 -54.82 -27.75 16.85
CA THR A 39 -56.30 -27.48 16.79
C THR A 39 -56.56 -26.38 15.72
N GLY A 40 -57.51 -26.68 14.85
CA GLY A 40 -57.92 -25.87 13.70
C GLY A 40 -59.13 -24.93 13.96
N PRO A 41 -59.83 -24.44 12.90
CA PRO A 41 -60.13 -23.02 12.68
C PRO A 41 -61.54 -22.57 13.06
N PRO A 42 -61.93 -21.33 12.78
CA PRO A 42 -62.94 -21.16 11.71
C PRO A 42 -62.76 -19.90 10.82
N ALA A 43 -63.45 -20.02 9.69
CA ALA A 43 -63.58 -19.21 8.54
C ALA A 43 -64.25 -17.83 8.72
N GLY A 44 -64.01 -16.94 7.77
CA GLY A 44 -64.76 -15.72 7.56
C GLY A 44 -64.17 -14.82 6.44
N THR A 45 -64.64 -14.99 5.19
CA THR A 45 -64.57 -14.04 4.09
C THR A 45 -65.62 -12.94 4.24
N PRO A 46 -65.48 -11.71 3.68
CA PRO A 46 -65.50 -11.52 2.22
C PRO A 46 -64.56 -10.42 1.66
N SER A 47 -64.23 -10.57 0.40
CA SER A 47 -63.64 -9.53 -0.49
C SER A 47 -64.57 -8.32 -0.71
N PRO A 48 -63.99 -7.19 -1.07
CA PRO A 48 -64.47 -6.53 -2.30
C PRO A 48 -63.38 -6.12 -3.30
N THR A 49 -63.65 -6.50 -4.50
CA THR A 49 -63.47 -5.83 -5.82
C THR A 49 -62.28 -4.92 -6.06
N ALA A 50 -61.52 -5.36 -7.04
CA ALA A 50 -60.50 -4.67 -7.80
C ALA A 50 -60.91 -3.33 -8.37
N SER A 51 -59.98 -2.37 -8.31
CA SER A 51 -59.89 -1.32 -9.31
C SER A 51 -58.46 -1.31 -9.83
N SER A 52 -58.30 -1.75 -11.04
CA SER A 52 -57.07 -1.74 -11.81
C SER A 52 -56.77 -0.30 -12.24
N ALA A 53 -55.82 0.35 -11.61
CA ALA A 53 -55.14 1.51 -12.16
C ALA A 53 -53.81 1.02 -12.77
N ALA A 54 -53.75 0.93 -14.06
CA ALA A 54 -52.53 0.71 -14.82
C ALA A 54 -51.64 1.95 -14.63
N SER A 55 -50.64 1.85 -13.74
CA SER A 55 -49.55 2.80 -13.65
C SER A 55 -48.54 2.42 -14.75
N SER A 56 -48.54 3.18 -15.83
CA SER A 56 -47.48 3.15 -16.84
C SER A 56 -46.18 3.63 -16.16
N ALA A 57 -45.36 2.67 -15.74
CA ALA A 57 -43.98 2.92 -15.38
C ALA A 57 -43.26 3.40 -16.65
N ALA A 58 -43.06 4.72 -16.74
CA ALA A 58 -42.12 5.30 -17.68
C ALA A 58 -40.72 4.78 -17.27
N SER A 59 -40.20 3.85 -18.07
CA SER A 59 -38.81 3.46 -18.03
C SER A 59 -37.98 4.69 -18.40
N SER A 60 -37.45 5.36 -17.39
CA SER A 60 -36.35 6.33 -17.59
C SER A 60 -35.23 5.60 -18.31
N PRO A 61 -34.68 6.16 -19.40
CA PRO A 61 -33.51 5.56 -20.02
C PRO A 61 -32.41 5.50 -18.96
N ALA A 62 -31.85 4.33 -18.72
CA ALA A 62 -30.66 4.14 -17.94
C ALA A 62 -29.60 5.07 -18.55
N SER A 63 -29.29 6.16 -17.85
CA SER A 63 -28.14 6.97 -18.19
C SER A 63 -26.95 6.01 -18.15
N SER A 64 -26.33 5.78 -19.31
CA SER A 64 -25.06 5.06 -19.38
C SER A 64 -24.02 5.95 -18.70
N ALA A 65 -23.93 5.82 -17.38
CA ALA A 65 -22.90 6.49 -16.59
C ALA A 65 -21.56 6.07 -17.18
N VAL A 66 -20.80 7.04 -17.69
CA VAL A 66 -19.43 6.81 -18.14
C VAL A 66 -18.66 6.26 -16.95
N PRO A 67 -17.97 5.10 -17.08
CA PRO A 67 -17.26 4.51 -15.95
C PRO A 67 -16.29 5.51 -15.35
N ALA A 68 -16.20 5.53 -13.99
CA ALA A 68 -15.33 6.44 -13.26
C ALA A 68 -13.85 6.23 -13.59
N VAL A 69 -13.48 5.04 -14.10
CA VAL A 69 -12.13 4.71 -14.56
C VAL A 69 -12.17 3.92 -15.87
N ARG A 70 -11.20 4.20 -16.74
CA ARG A 70 -10.97 3.46 -18.00
C ARG A 70 -9.47 3.19 -18.13
N VAL A 71 -9.11 1.93 -18.45
CA VAL A 71 -7.75 1.59 -18.88
C VAL A 71 -7.55 2.10 -20.30
N ALA A 72 -6.72 3.12 -20.45
CA ALA A 72 -6.41 3.72 -21.75
C ALA A 72 -5.35 2.94 -22.54
N GLY A 73 -4.64 2.02 -21.86
CA GLY A 73 -3.63 1.15 -22.42
C GLY A 73 -2.49 0.85 -21.45
N THR A 74 -1.60 -0.01 -21.89
CA THR A 74 -0.34 -0.32 -21.18
C THR A 74 0.75 0.64 -21.68
N LEU A 75 1.47 1.28 -20.73
CA LEU A 75 2.62 2.12 -21.06
C LEU A 75 3.86 1.26 -21.34
N THR A 76 4.14 0.30 -20.45
CA THR A 76 5.29 -0.61 -20.54
C THR A 76 4.99 -1.92 -19.83
N GLU A 77 5.71 -2.96 -20.19
CA GLU A 77 5.59 -4.34 -19.68
C GLU A 77 6.96 -4.87 -19.26
N ASP A 78 7.03 -6.09 -18.74
CA ASP A 78 8.26 -6.78 -18.31
C ASP A 78 9.08 -5.93 -17.33
N LEU A 79 8.46 -5.47 -16.25
CA LEU A 79 9.12 -4.83 -15.11
C LEU A 79 9.34 -5.87 -14.02
N GLU A 80 10.50 -5.83 -13.38
CA GLU A 80 10.89 -6.73 -12.30
C GLU A 80 10.55 -6.09 -10.93
N SER A 81 9.64 -6.69 -10.16
CA SER A 81 9.23 -6.25 -8.81
C SER A 81 9.07 -4.72 -8.69
N PRO A 82 8.30 -4.05 -9.57
CA PRO A 82 8.19 -2.59 -9.55
C PRO A 82 7.52 -2.15 -8.25
N TRP A 83 8.18 -1.23 -7.50
CA TRP A 83 7.65 -0.81 -6.21
C TRP A 83 7.30 0.67 -6.17
N GLY A 84 8.22 1.55 -6.44
CA GLY A 84 8.04 3.00 -6.41
C GLY A 84 7.98 3.60 -7.81
N LEU A 85 7.12 4.60 -7.97
CA LEU A 85 7.09 5.48 -9.15
C LEU A 85 7.40 6.91 -8.74
N ALA A 86 8.19 7.61 -9.55
CA ALA A 86 8.34 9.05 -9.45
C ALA A 86 8.24 9.67 -10.85
N ALA A 87 7.40 10.71 -10.99
CA ALA A 87 7.32 11.46 -12.24
C ALA A 87 8.49 12.43 -12.38
N LEU A 88 9.08 12.47 -13.57
CA LEU A 88 10.08 13.46 -13.97
C LEU A 88 9.43 14.66 -14.67
N PRO A 89 10.05 15.84 -14.63
CA PRO A 89 9.68 16.93 -15.53
C PRO A 89 9.73 16.45 -16.97
N GLY A 90 8.67 16.70 -17.74
CA GLY A 90 8.58 16.21 -19.13
C GLY A 90 7.74 14.95 -19.31
N GLY A 91 7.31 14.30 -18.20
CA GLY A 91 6.32 13.24 -18.22
C GLY A 91 6.87 11.80 -18.18
N ASP A 92 8.19 11.64 -18.17
CA ASP A 92 8.81 10.32 -17.95
C ASP A 92 8.65 9.86 -16.50
N LEU A 93 8.81 8.58 -16.29
CA LEU A 93 8.70 7.94 -14.97
C LEU A 93 10.03 7.31 -14.57
N LEU A 94 10.35 7.38 -13.29
CA LEU A 94 11.33 6.51 -12.67
C LEU A 94 10.61 5.40 -11.92
N VAL A 95 11.07 4.17 -12.09
CA VAL A 95 10.54 2.96 -11.47
C VAL A 95 11.64 2.29 -10.67
N SER A 96 11.38 1.99 -9.39
CA SER A 96 12.30 1.14 -8.62
C SER A 96 11.93 -0.33 -8.79
N SER A 97 12.94 -1.18 -9.03
CA SER A 97 12.83 -2.63 -8.90
C SER A 97 13.30 -3.04 -7.52
N ARG A 98 12.36 -3.52 -6.69
CA ARG A 98 12.61 -3.79 -5.27
C ARG A 98 13.74 -4.79 -5.07
N ASP A 99 13.67 -5.90 -5.78
CA ASP A 99 14.56 -7.05 -5.59
C ASP A 99 15.84 -6.90 -6.42
N GLU A 100 15.76 -6.28 -7.61
CA GLU A 100 16.89 -6.01 -8.48
C GLU A 100 17.72 -4.79 -8.06
N ARG A 101 17.24 -3.99 -7.10
CA ARG A 101 17.94 -2.82 -6.56
C ARG A 101 18.20 -1.72 -7.60
N THR A 102 17.47 -1.73 -8.72
CA THR A 102 17.69 -0.85 -9.85
C THR A 102 16.62 0.21 -10.00
N ILE A 103 16.97 1.32 -10.64
CA ILE A 103 16.02 2.32 -11.11
C ILE A 103 16.00 2.29 -12.64
N THR A 104 14.81 2.21 -13.20
CA THR A 104 14.54 2.26 -14.64
C THR A 104 13.78 3.53 -14.96
N ARG A 105 14.20 4.28 -15.98
CA ARG A 105 13.43 5.35 -16.60
C ARG A 105 12.52 4.75 -17.66
N VAL A 106 11.27 5.14 -17.65
CA VAL A 106 10.27 4.79 -18.64
C VAL A 106 9.83 6.07 -19.33
N ASP A 107 9.99 6.14 -20.65
CA ASP A 107 9.48 7.24 -21.47
C ASP A 107 7.95 7.29 -21.35
N GLY A 108 7.42 8.38 -20.82
CA GLY A 108 5.98 8.50 -20.50
C GLY A 108 5.06 8.50 -21.72
N ARG A 109 5.61 8.65 -22.93
CA ARG A 109 4.86 8.66 -24.19
C ARG A 109 4.94 7.30 -24.89
N THR A 110 6.16 6.76 -25.05
CA THR A 110 6.44 5.56 -25.86
C THR A 110 6.50 4.28 -25.03
N GLY A 111 6.73 4.37 -23.71
CA GLY A 111 6.95 3.21 -22.83
C GLY A 111 8.36 2.62 -22.93
N GLY A 112 9.25 3.26 -23.70
CA GLY A 112 10.64 2.80 -23.83
C GLY A 112 11.35 2.80 -22.49
N LYS A 113 12.04 1.69 -22.16
CA LYS A 113 12.74 1.49 -20.89
C LYS A 113 14.23 1.77 -21.05
N THR A 114 14.81 2.52 -20.09
CA THR A 114 16.27 2.74 -19.98
C THR A 114 16.67 2.50 -18.52
N ARG A 115 17.61 1.56 -18.30
CA ARG A 115 18.17 1.32 -16.96
C ARG A 115 19.04 2.51 -16.57
N VAL A 116 18.65 3.23 -15.49
CA VAL A 116 19.39 4.39 -14.96
C VAL A 116 20.58 3.94 -14.12
N GLY A 117 20.39 2.91 -13.31
CA GLY A 117 21.46 2.35 -12.49
C GLY A 117 20.98 1.49 -11.33
N GLU A 118 21.93 0.93 -10.60
CA GLU A 118 21.73 0.23 -9.33
C GLU A 118 21.89 1.24 -8.18
N VAL A 119 21.10 1.10 -7.11
CA VAL A 119 21.25 1.87 -5.89
C VAL A 119 22.13 1.12 -4.90
N PRO A 120 23.36 1.57 -4.63
CA PRO A 120 24.27 0.88 -3.74
C PRO A 120 23.75 0.77 -2.30
N GLY A 121 24.07 -0.34 -1.62
CA GLY A 121 23.72 -0.57 -0.21
C GLY A 121 22.31 -1.11 0.01
N VAL A 122 21.54 -1.38 -1.03
CA VAL A 122 20.26 -2.09 -0.92
C VAL A 122 20.50 -3.57 -0.67
N VAL A 123 19.83 -4.11 0.35
CA VAL A 123 19.86 -5.53 0.72
C VAL A 123 18.42 -6.07 0.73
N PRO A 124 17.92 -6.59 -0.40
CA PRO A 124 16.56 -7.12 -0.48
C PRO A 124 16.38 -8.32 0.45
N ARG A 125 15.36 -8.28 1.27
CA ARG A 125 14.98 -9.39 2.16
C ARG A 125 13.52 -9.30 2.57
N GLY A 126 12.75 -10.34 2.35
CA GLY A 126 11.32 -10.37 2.66
C GLY A 126 10.56 -9.29 1.90
N GLU A 127 9.93 -8.37 2.60
CA GLU A 127 9.22 -7.24 1.99
C GLU A 127 10.11 -6.01 1.73
N GLY A 128 11.35 -6.05 2.20
CA GLY A 128 12.31 -4.97 2.05
C GLY A 128 13.14 -5.06 0.76
N GLY A 129 13.72 -3.93 0.36
CA GLY A 129 14.53 -3.77 -0.85
C GLY A 129 14.60 -2.32 -1.28
N LEU A 130 14.65 -2.03 -2.58
CA LEU A 130 14.53 -0.68 -3.11
C LEU A 130 13.04 -0.35 -3.30
N MET A 131 12.50 0.51 -2.45
CA MET A 131 11.06 0.73 -2.37
C MET A 131 10.64 2.08 -2.96
N GLY A 132 10.15 3.01 -2.16
CA GLY A 132 9.60 4.28 -2.62
C GLY A 132 10.61 5.18 -3.31
N LEU A 133 10.16 5.87 -4.35
CA LEU A 133 10.90 6.92 -5.04
C LEU A 133 10.15 8.24 -4.94
N ALA A 134 10.92 9.34 -4.89
CA ALA A 134 10.43 10.70 -5.13
C ALA A 134 11.49 11.46 -5.91
N TRP A 135 11.07 12.46 -6.70
CA TRP A 135 11.97 13.33 -7.44
C TRP A 135 11.77 14.78 -7.04
N ARG A 136 12.87 15.52 -6.90
CA ARG A 136 12.84 16.97 -6.70
C ARG A 136 14.17 17.63 -7.08
N ASP A 137 14.13 18.68 -7.85
CA ASP A 137 15.24 19.60 -8.13
C ASP A 137 16.55 18.88 -8.56
N GLY A 138 16.43 17.88 -9.45
CA GLY A 138 17.57 17.10 -9.96
C GLY A 138 18.08 16.04 -8.98
N TRP A 139 17.29 15.69 -7.95
CA TRP A 139 17.57 14.61 -7.04
C TRP A 139 16.48 13.53 -7.10
N VAL A 140 16.92 12.29 -7.16
CA VAL A 140 16.07 11.13 -6.87
C VAL A 140 16.25 10.76 -5.40
N TYR A 141 15.14 10.69 -4.68
CA TYR A 141 15.06 10.20 -3.32
C TYR A 141 14.59 8.76 -3.36
N ALA A 142 15.21 7.90 -2.57
CA ALA A 142 14.86 6.48 -2.50
C ALA A 142 14.79 6.01 -1.04
N TYR A 143 13.72 5.33 -0.71
CA TYR A 143 13.62 4.56 0.53
C TYR A 143 14.12 3.14 0.25
N LEU A 144 15.03 2.66 1.06
CA LEU A 144 15.64 1.36 0.85
C LEU A 144 15.87 0.61 2.16
N THR A 145 15.89 -0.73 2.07
CA THR A 145 16.36 -1.62 3.12
C THR A 145 17.85 -1.85 2.94
N ALA A 146 18.63 -1.51 3.97
CA ALA A 146 20.07 -1.76 4.04
C ALA A 146 20.38 -2.95 4.98
N GLU A 147 21.67 -3.21 5.24
CA GLU A 147 22.09 -4.34 6.10
C GLU A 147 21.56 -4.22 7.54
N SER A 148 21.56 -3.02 8.11
CA SER A 148 21.20 -2.80 9.53
C SER A 148 19.82 -2.16 9.74
N ASP A 149 19.31 -1.39 8.79
CA ASP A 149 18.12 -0.56 8.93
C ASP A 149 17.41 -0.33 7.59
N ASN A 150 16.22 0.26 7.64
CA ASN A 150 15.69 0.99 6.49
C ASN A 150 16.20 2.43 6.56
N ARG A 151 16.44 3.03 5.38
CA ARG A 151 16.95 4.40 5.27
C ARG A 151 16.43 5.13 4.04
N ILE A 152 16.57 6.43 4.06
CA ILE A 152 16.29 7.28 2.92
C ILE A 152 17.61 7.86 2.42
N VAL A 153 17.84 7.70 1.13
CA VAL A 153 18.99 8.29 0.43
C VAL A 153 18.50 9.24 -0.65
N ARG A 154 19.37 10.18 -1.06
CA ARG A 154 19.17 10.94 -2.29
C ARG A 154 20.38 10.79 -3.22
N LEU A 155 20.11 10.76 -4.50
CA LEU A 155 21.11 10.58 -5.54
C LEU A 155 20.94 11.72 -6.57
N ARG A 156 22.03 12.35 -7.01
CA ARG A 156 21.93 13.26 -8.14
C ARG A 156 21.45 12.48 -9.35
N TYR A 157 20.53 13.07 -10.09
CA TYR A 157 20.04 12.56 -11.35
C TYR A 157 20.50 13.51 -12.46
N GLY A 158 21.37 13.01 -13.34
CA GLY A 158 21.85 13.76 -14.48
C GLY A 158 20.97 13.51 -15.70
N ASP A 159 20.59 14.58 -16.41
CA ASP A 159 19.70 14.53 -17.58
C ASP A 159 20.42 14.12 -18.89
N GLY A 160 21.72 13.78 -18.83
CA GLY A 160 22.48 13.29 -19.99
C GLY A 160 22.02 11.90 -20.43
N ASP A 161 22.44 11.46 -21.62
CA ASP A 161 22.08 10.21 -22.34
C ASP A 161 21.52 9.07 -21.50
N GLY A 162 20.17 9.07 -21.30
CA GLY A 162 19.44 8.04 -20.56
C GLY A 162 19.33 8.25 -19.05
N GLY A 163 19.90 9.32 -18.49
CA GLY A 163 19.97 9.59 -17.05
C GLY A 163 21.01 8.74 -16.33
N ARG A 164 21.68 9.32 -15.33
CA ARG A 164 22.64 8.60 -14.47
C ARG A 164 22.43 8.98 -13.01
N LEU A 165 22.62 8.01 -12.13
CA LEU A 165 22.62 8.24 -10.68
C LEU A 165 24.02 8.57 -10.20
N GLY A 166 24.15 9.66 -9.45
CA GLY A 166 25.35 9.95 -8.65
C GLY A 166 25.43 9.03 -7.44
N PRO A 167 26.48 9.15 -6.62
CA PRO A 167 26.62 8.38 -5.39
C PRO A 167 25.48 8.70 -4.40
N PRO A 168 24.99 7.70 -3.64
CA PRO A 168 23.93 7.90 -2.67
C PRO A 168 24.41 8.73 -1.48
N GLN A 169 23.61 9.72 -1.07
CA GLN A 169 23.75 10.48 0.15
C GLN A 169 22.66 10.04 1.12
N VAL A 170 23.04 9.47 2.26
CA VAL A 170 22.07 9.11 3.31
C VAL A 170 21.54 10.38 3.95
N ILE A 171 20.23 10.59 3.93
CA ILE A 171 19.56 11.74 4.57
C ILE A 171 18.84 11.35 5.86
N LEU A 172 18.39 10.10 5.97
CA LEU A 172 17.83 9.53 7.19
C LEU A 172 18.21 8.05 7.29
N SER A 173 18.61 7.61 8.47
CA SER A 173 18.94 6.20 8.81
C SER A 173 18.30 5.80 10.14
N GLY A 174 18.42 4.53 10.52
CA GLY A 174 17.92 4.02 11.81
C GLY A 174 16.40 3.76 11.81
N ILE A 175 15.72 3.73 10.65
CA ILE A 175 14.34 3.26 10.58
C ILE A 175 14.36 1.73 10.79
N PRO A 176 13.61 1.19 11.76
CA PRO A 176 13.59 -0.26 12.01
C PRO A 176 13.23 -1.06 10.75
N LYS A 177 14.01 -2.11 10.47
CA LYS A 177 13.73 -3.04 9.36
C LYS A 177 13.32 -4.41 9.88
N GLY A 178 12.51 -5.11 9.10
CA GLY A 178 12.07 -6.48 9.36
C GLY A 178 11.99 -7.33 8.09
N VAL A 179 11.68 -8.59 8.25
CA VAL A 179 11.26 -9.45 7.13
C VAL A 179 9.94 -8.95 6.57
N VAL A 180 9.09 -8.38 7.44
CA VAL A 180 7.79 -7.77 7.11
C VAL A 180 7.72 -6.33 7.64
N HIS A 181 6.73 -5.59 7.19
CA HIS A 181 6.34 -4.26 7.67
C HIS A 181 7.50 -3.24 7.63
N ASN A 182 8.06 -3.05 6.45
CA ASN A 182 9.12 -2.07 6.23
C ASN A 182 8.59 -0.67 5.84
N GLY A 183 7.29 -0.51 5.60
CA GLY A 183 6.73 0.72 5.06
C GLY A 183 7.23 0.99 3.65
N GLY A 184 7.86 2.15 3.45
CA GLY A 184 8.65 2.41 2.25
C GLY A 184 8.14 3.50 1.33
N ARG A 185 6.90 4.00 1.50
CA ARG A 185 6.38 5.08 0.65
C ARG A 185 7.01 6.41 1.06
N ILE A 186 7.54 7.13 0.08
CA ILE A 186 8.00 8.51 0.23
C ILE A 186 7.34 9.41 -0.81
N ALA A 187 7.08 10.66 -0.44
CA ALA A 187 6.56 11.67 -1.35
C ALA A 187 6.84 13.08 -0.80
N PHE A 188 6.97 14.06 -1.68
CA PHE A 188 7.00 15.46 -1.30
C PHE A 188 5.60 16.01 -1.11
N GLY A 189 5.36 16.66 0.03
CA GLY A 189 4.12 17.38 0.28
C GLY A 189 4.08 18.74 -0.41
N PRO A 190 2.89 19.37 -0.45
CA PRO A 190 2.71 20.71 -1.01
C PRO A 190 3.51 21.78 -0.25
N ASP A 191 3.90 21.50 0.99
CA ASP A 191 4.79 22.33 1.82
C ASP A 191 6.27 22.18 1.47
N GLY A 192 6.59 21.33 0.51
CA GLY A 192 7.95 21.07 0.05
C GLY A 192 8.78 20.17 0.96
N MET A 193 8.19 19.61 2.02
CA MET A 193 8.86 18.65 2.90
C MET A 193 8.73 17.23 2.33
N LEU A 194 9.70 16.39 2.65
CA LEU A 194 9.67 14.96 2.34
C LEU A 194 8.94 14.22 3.46
N TYR A 195 7.94 13.43 3.07
CA TYR A 195 7.23 12.54 3.98
C TYR A 195 7.59 11.09 3.70
N ALA A 196 7.58 10.26 4.76
CA ALA A 196 7.82 8.83 4.64
C ALA A 196 6.88 8.02 5.53
N GLY A 197 6.25 7.00 4.95
CA GLY A 197 5.52 5.98 5.70
C GLY A 197 6.45 4.85 6.11
N THR A 198 6.43 4.46 7.39
CA THR A 198 7.25 3.38 7.92
C THR A 198 6.40 2.25 8.50
N GLY A 199 6.98 1.08 8.67
CA GLY A 199 6.37 -0.07 9.32
C GLY A 199 7.03 -0.37 10.68
N GLU A 200 6.33 -1.13 11.51
CA GLU A 200 6.78 -1.48 12.86
C GLU A 200 7.64 -2.76 12.89
N ARG A 201 8.04 -3.26 11.72
CA ARG A 201 8.89 -4.45 11.49
C ARG A 201 8.43 -5.77 12.12
N GLY A 202 7.16 -5.89 12.56
CA GLY A 202 6.63 -7.01 13.34
C GLY A 202 6.76 -6.83 14.86
N GLU A 203 7.34 -5.71 15.33
CA GLU A 203 7.41 -5.34 16.75
C GLU A 203 6.39 -4.25 17.06
N THR A 204 5.17 -4.66 17.37
CA THR A 204 4.01 -3.76 17.48
C THR A 204 4.17 -2.61 18.46
N GLY A 205 4.97 -2.79 19.53
CA GLY A 205 5.26 -1.76 20.53
C GLY A 205 5.98 -0.53 19.96
N LEU A 206 6.74 -0.69 18.86
CA LEU A 206 7.44 0.41 18.21
C LEU A 206 6.46 1.48 17.69
N ALA A 207 5.26 1.08 17.28
CA ALA A 207 4.25 1.99 16.74
C ALA A 207 3.84 3.07 17.75
N GLN A 208 3.77 2.75 19.04
CA GLN A 208 3.37 3.68 20.12
C GLN A 208 4.52 4.49 20.70
N SER A 209 5.78 4.09 20.49
CA SER A 209 6.95 4.84 20.96
C SER A 209 7.29 5.97 19.99
N VAL A 210 7.18 7.22 20.41
CA VAL A 210 7.55 8.39 19.59
C VAL A 210 9.08 8.55 19.42
N GLU A 211 9.87 7.81 20.20
CA GLU A 211 11.32 7.73 20.07
C GLU A 211 11.76 6.79 18.93
N SER A 212 10.87 5.87 18.51
CA SER A 212 11.10 4.96 17.39
C SER A 212 10.64 5.57 16.07
N LEU A 213 11.39 5.32 14.99
CA LEU A 213 10.98 5.67 13.63
C LEU A 213 10.08 4.58 12.97
N GLY A 214 9.82 3.46 13.65
CA GLY A 214 8.96 2.37 13.15
C GLY A 214 7.48 2.62 13.44
N GLY A 215 6.61 2.32 12.47
CA GLY A 215 5.16 2.51 12.60
C GLY A 215 4.76 3.99 12.70
N LYS A 216 5.29 4.81 11.79
CA LYS A 216 5.17 6.27 11.77
C LYS A 216 4.87 6.81 10.39
N ILE A 217 4.35 8.02 10.36
CA ILE A 217 4.59 8.92 9.24
C ILE A 217 5.65 9.92 9.70
N LEU A 218 6.71 10.04 8.92
CA LEU A 218 7.82 10.96 9.14
C LEU A 218 7.67 12.18 8.24
N ARG A 219 8.14 13.36 8.69
CA ARG A 219 8.18 14.60 7.92
C ARG A 219 9.50 15.30 8.14
N MET A 220 10.23 15.57 7.06
CA MET A 220 11.59 16.09 7.11
C MET A 220 11.87 17.06 5.96
N THR A 221 12.92 17.87 6.11
CA THR A 221 13.43 18.67 4.99
C THR A 221 14.02 17.76 3.90
N PRO A 222 14.26 18.27 2.68
CA PRO A 222 14.94 17.50 1.63
C PRO A 222 16.34 16.98 2.01
N GLU A 223 16.94 17.54 3.07
CA GLU A 223 18.22 17.10 3.65
C GLU A 223 18.07 16.11 4.81
N GLY A 224 16.83 15.70 5.13
CA GLY A 224 16.56 14.72 6.20
C GLY A 224 16.51 15.29 7.61
N LYS A 225 16.53 16.62 7.79
CA LYS A 225 16.39 17.25 9.10
C LYS A 225 14.91 17.31 9.52
N PRO A 226 14.60 17.33 10.82
CA PRO A 226 13.24 17.58 11.28
C PRO A 226 12.65 18.83 10.63
N ALA A 227 11.45 18.70 10.02
CA ALA A 227 10.83 19.82 9.34
C ALA A 227 10.31 20.85 10.37
N PRO A 228 10.38 22.17 10.05
CA PRO A 228 9.79 23.19 10.90
C PRO A 228 8.31 22.92 11.16
N GLY A 229 7.86 23.08 12.39
CA GLY A 229 6.47 22.85 12.79
C GLY A 229 6.09 21.38 12.98
N ASN A 230 7.05 20.45 13.02
CA ASN A 230 6.77 19.08 13.46
C ASN A 230 6.25 19.06 14.91
N PRO A 231 5.30 18.15 15.21
CA PRO A 231 4.62 18.12 16.52
C PRO A 231 5.54 17.69 17.68
N PHE A 232 6.62 16.98 17.37
CA PHE A 232 7.61 16.52 18.38
C PHE A 232 8.92 17.28 18.16
N PRO A 233 9.35 18.15 19.10
CA PRO A 233 10.53 18.99 18.95
C PRO A 233 11.79 18.18 18.64
N GLY A 234 12.52 18.57 17.59
CA GLY A 234 13.76 17.89 17.19
C GLY A 234 13.58 16.51 16.54
N SER A 235 12.33 16.05 16.33
CA SER A 235 12.03 14.76 15.74
C SER A 235 11.47 14.90 14.30
N VAL A 236 11.76 13.92 13.46
CA VAL A 236 11.13 13.76 12.14
C VAL A 236 9.76 13.09 12.22
N VAL A 237 9.34 12.59 13.40
CA VAL A 237 8.03 11.95 13.58
C VAL A 237 6.92 12.99 13.39
N TYR A 238 5.94 12.66 12.54
CA TYR A 238 4.78 13.50 12.26
C TYR A 238 3.48 12.94 12.82
N SER A 239 3.27 11.63 12.71
CA SER A 239 2.19 10.88 13.37
C SER A 239 2.69 9.49 13.78
N TYR A 240 1.97 8.82 14.68
CA TYR A 240 2.38 7.55 15.26
C TYR A 240 1.20 6.59 15.46
N GLY A 241 1.48 5.37 15.93
CA GLY A 241 0.44 4.36 16.09
C GLY A 241 0.01 3.72 14.77
N HIS A 242 0.92 3.64 13.80
CA HIS A 242 0.73 2.98 12.52
C HIS A 242 1.36 1.59 12.50
N ARG A 243 0.80 0.68 11.68
CA ARG A 243 1.37 -0.66 11.52
C ARG A 243 2.34 -0.74 10.34
N ASN A 244 1.87 -0.44 9.12
CA ASN A 244 2.68 -0.55 7.91
C ASN A 244 2.14 0.36 6.81
N VAL A 245 2.62 1.59 6.76
CA VAL A 245 2.13 2.62 5.83
C VAL A 245 2.82 2.47 4.48
N GLN A 246 2.05 2.23 3.40
CA GLN A 246 2.56 2.11 2.04
C GLN A 246 1.95 3.08 1.03
N GLY A 247 0.99 3.91 1.44
CA GLY A 247 0.37 4.92 0.60
C GLY A 247 0.42 6.30 1.24
N LEU A 248 0.78 7.34 0.48
CA LEU A 248 0.73 8.75 0.86
C LEU A 248 0.23 9.58 -0.32
N ALA A 249 -0.74 10.46 -0.07
CA ALA A 249 -1.24 11.41 -1.07
C ALA A 249 -1.77 12.66 -0.39
N TRP A 250 -1.87 13.76 -1.13
CA TRP A 250 -2.52 15.01 -0.68
C TRP A 250 -3.72 15.28 -1.56
N ASP A 251 -4.82 15.67 -0.91
CA ASP A 251 -6.00 16.13 -1.63
C ASP A 251 -5.87 17.58 -2.11
N GLY A 252 -6.93 18.09 -2.75
CA GLY A 252 -6.92 19.42 -3.33
C GLY A 252 -6.79 20.57 -2.32
N ASP A 253 -7.07 20.33 -1.04
CA ASP A 253 -6.91 21.27 0.06
C ASP A 253 -5.57 21.10 0.80
N GLY A 254 -4.70 20.19 0.33
CA GLY A 254 -3.40 19.91 0.92
C GLY A 254 -3.42 19.04 2.18
N ARG A 255 -4.53 18.33 2.45
CA ARG A 255 -4.61 17.38 3.56
C ARG A 255 -3.92 16.08 3.20
N LEU A 256 -3.11 15.56 4.12
CA LEU A 256 -2.39 14.30 3.93
C LEU A 256 -3.29 13.09 4.21
N TRP A 257 -3.31 12.18 3.27
CA TRP A 257 -3.95 10.88 3.35
C TRP A 257 -2.89 9.78 3.36
N ALA A 258 -3.15 8.73 4.13
CA ALA A 258 -2.28 7.54 4.17
C ALA A 258 -3.09 6.26 4.12
N ALA A 259 -2.55 5.27 3.41
CA ALA A 259 -3.08 3.91 3.40
C ALA A 259 -2.11 2.96 4.10
N GLU A 260 -2.65 2.09 4.95
CA GLU A 260 -1.86 1.14 5.71
C GLU A 260 -2.53 -0.22 5.85
N PHE A 261 -1.69 -1.25 5.99
CA PHE A 261 -2.11 -2.62 6.22
C PHE A 261 -2.50 -2.85 7.65
N GLY A 262 -3.66 -3.43 7.87
CA GLY A 262 -4.03 -4.06 9.12
C GLY A 262 -3.36 -5.42 9.34
N GLN A 263 -3.65 -6.06 10.45
CA GLN A 263 -3.07 -7.36 10.76
C GLN A 263 -3.95 -8.51 10.25
N ASN A 264 -5.17 -8.59 10.76
CA ASN A 264 -6.07 -9.71 10.46
C ASN A 264 -7.48 -9.24 10.10
N THR A 265 -7.84 -8.02 10.42
CA THR A 265 -9.22 -7.56 10.35
C THR A 265 -9.39 -6.42 9.37
N TRP A 266 -8.69 -5.28 9.58
CA TRP A 266 -8.97 -4.04 8.88
C TRP A 266 -7.73 -3.38 8.29
N ASP A 267 -7.70 -3.26 6.98
CA ASP A 267 -6.85 -2.31 6.27
C ASP A 267 -7.49 -0.92 6.31
N GLU A 268 -6.71 0.15 6.23
CA GLU A 268 -7.17 1.50 6.55
C GLU A 268 -6.78 2.55 5.53
N LEU A 269 -7.67 3.53 5.32
CA LEU A 269 -7.36 4.83 4.74
C LEU A 269 -7.57 5.90 5.81
N ASN A 270 -6.51 6.59 6.15
CA ASN A 270 -6.42 7.54 7.22
C ASN A 270 -6.23 8.98 6.71
N LEU A 271 -6.97 9.95 7.31
CA LEU A 271 -6.65 11.37 7.20
C LEU A 271 -5.62 11.72 8.28
N ILE A 272 -4.43 12.15 7.86
CA ILE A 272 -3.30 12.31 8.76
C ILE A 272 -3.25 13.72 9.39
N ARG A 273 -3.11 13.75 10.72
CA ARG A 273 -2.99 14.96 11.52
C ARG A 273 -1.65 14.95 12.27
N PRO A 274 -0.98 16.11 12.38
CA PRO A 274 0.27 16.21 13.13
C PRO A 274 0.08 15.82 14.61
N GLY A 275 0.99 14.98 15.12
CA GLY A 275 1.01 14.53 16.52
C GLY A 275 -0.07 13.50 16.88
N ALA A 276 -0.93 13.11 15.94
CA ALA A 276 -2.02 12.20 16.23
C ALA A 276 -1.55 10.74 16.33
N ASN A 277 -2.27 9.95 17.15
CA ASN A 277 -2.10 8.52 17.35
C ASN A 277 -3.20 7.75 16.60
N TYR A 278 -2.81 6.81 15.73
CA TYR A 278 -3.71 5.98 14.91
C TYR A 278 -4.02 4.62 15.52
N GLY A 279 -3.61 4.40 16.77
CA GLY A 279 -4.09 3.35 17.65
C GLY A 279 -3.32 2.03 17.61
N TRP A 280 -2.65 1.68 16.51
CA TRP A 280 -1.96 0.39 16.42
C TRP A 280 -0.88 0.24 17.53
N PRO A 281 -0.78 -0.92 18.23
CA PRO A 281 -1.60 -2.15 18.11
C PRO A 281 -2.81 -2.20 19.06
N LYS A 282 -3.12 -1.12 19.76
CA LYS A 282 -4.21 -1.06 20.74
C LYS A 282 -5.59 -0.96 20.08
N ALA A 283 -5.63 -0.51 18.85
CA ALA A 283 -6.81 -0.45 17.98
C ALA A 283 -6.43 -0.86 16.56
N GLU A 284 -7.37 -1.47 15.83
CA GLU A 284 -7.32 -1.81 14.41
C GLU A 284 -8.69 -1.48 13.82
N GLY A 285 -8.73 -0.63 12.79
CA GLY A 285 -9.97 -0.11 12.23
C GLY A 285 -10.67 0.91 13.13
N ARG A 286 -11.95 1.14 12.86
CA ARG A 286 -12.79 2.07 13.63
C ARG A 286 -13.13 1.48 14.99
N ALA A 287 -12.35 1.84 15.98
CA ALA A 287 -12.51 1.33 17.33
C ALA A 287 -13.26 2.31 18.27
N GLY A 288 -13.38 3.59 17.92
CA GLY A 288 -14.03 4.61 18.74
C GLY A 288 -13.33 4.87 20.08
N VAL A 289 -12.04 4.57 20.19
CA VAL A 289 -11.28 4.68 21.43
C VAL A 289 -10.73 6.10 21.58
N SER A 290 -11.06 6.74 22.70
CA SER A 290 -10.57 8.09 23.00
C SER A 290 -9.03 8.16 22.95
N GLY A 291 -8.53 9.22 22.30
CA GLY A 291 -7.10 9.44 22.10
C GLY A 291 -6.52 8.80 20.86
N PHE A 292 -7.30 8.01 20.10
CA PHE A 292 -6.93 7.49 18.81
C PHE A 292 -7.78 8.13 17.70
N VAL A 293 -7.22 8.22 16.51
CA VAL A 293 -7.92 8.68 15.31
C VAL A 293 -8.38 7.46 14.53
N ASP A 294 -9.70 7.34 14.34
CA ASP A 294 -10.29 6.29 13.53
C ASP A 294 -10.06 6.54 12.03
N PRO A 295 -9.93 5.47 11.22
CA PRO A 295 -9.81 5.58 9.77
C PRO A 295 -11.07 6.16 9.12
N VAL A 296 -10.88 6.91 8.03
CA VAL A 296 -11.98 7.44 7.19
C VAL A 296 -12.66 6.31 6.41
N ALA A 297 -11.87 5.32 5.96
CA ALA A 297 -12.38 4.11 5.33
C ALA A 297 -11.56 2.89 5.80
N GLN A 298 -12.21 1.72 5.81
CA GLN A 298 -11.58 0.47 6.17
C GLN A 298 -12.13 -0.69 5.33
N TRP A 299 -11.31 -1.70 5.13
CA TRP A 299 -11.63 -2.91 4.36
C TRP A 299 -11.17 -4.15 5.09
N ARG A 300 -11.76 -5.30 4.80
CA ARG A 300 -11.18 -6.58 5.21
C ARG A 300 -9.80 -6.75 4.56
N THR A 301 -8.85 -7.33 5.29
CA THR A 301 -7.49 -7.54 4.77
C THR A 301 -7.42 -8.45 3.53
N SER A 302 -8.50 -9.19 3.23
CA SER A 302 -8.65 -9.96 2.00
C SER A 302 -9.09 -9.10 0.80
N GLU A 303 -9.65 -7.92 1.03
CA GLU A 303 -10.24 -7.08 -0.01
C GLU A 303 -9.33 -5.95 -0.48
N ALA A 304 -8.30 -5.61 0.30
CA ALA A 304 -7.40 -4.52 -0.03
C ALA A 304 -5.91 -4.93 0.00
N SER A 305 -5.27 -5.03 1.17
CA SER A 305 -3.80 -4.98 1.31
C SER A 305 -3.27 -3.74 0.57
N PRO A 306 -3.60 -2.52 1.08
CA PRO A 306 -3.45 -1.28 0.35
C PRO A 306 -1.99 -0.86 0.23
N SER A 307 -1.55 -0.46 -0.96
CA SER A 307 -0.20 0.06 -1.17
C SER A 307 -0.27 1.53 -1.63
N GLY A 308 0.12 1.86 -2.85
CA GLY A 308 0.15 3.24 -3.30
C GLY A 308 -1.24 3.86 -3.39
N ILE A 309 -1.32 5.16 -3.08
CA ILE A 309 -2.52 5.98 -3.27
C ILE A 309 -2.20 7.25 -4.04
N ALA A 310 -3.21 7.79 -4.73
CA ALA A 310 -3.15 9.09 -5.39
C ALA A 310 -4.49 9.81 -5.29
N TYR A 311 -4.47 11.14 -5.30
CA TYR A 311 -5.68 11.95 -5.38
C TYR A 311 -5.91 12.43 -6.82
N ALA A 312 -7.08 12.16 -7.35
CA ALA A 312 -7.52 12.67 -8.65
C ALA A 312 -9.05 12.69 -8.73
N GLY A 313 -9.62 13.68 -9.42
CA GLY A 313 -11.06 13.77 -9.66
C GLY A 313 -11.91 13.78 -8.39
N GLY A 314 -11.46 14.44 -7.31
CA GLY A 314 -12.19 14.52 -6.04
C GLY A 314 -12.20 13.23 -5.22
N ALA A 315 -11.31 12.29 -5.51
CA ALA A 315 -11.26 10.99 -4.84
C ALA A 315 -9.82 10.55 -4.54
N ILE A 316 -9.64 9.72 -3.51
CA ILE A 316 -8.43 8.91 -3.33
C ILE A 316 -8.61 7.61 -4.14
N TRP A 317 -7.61 7.33 -4.96
CA TRP A 317 -7.45 6.08 -5.68
C TRP A 317 -6.39 5.23 -4.98
N MET A 318 -6.69 3.98 -4.67
CA MET A 318 -5.86 3.12 -3.83
C MET A 318 -5.66 1.75 -4.48
N ALA A 319 -4.41 1.38 -4.70
CA ALA A 319 -4.03 0.09 -5.26
C ALA A 319 -4.09 -1.00 -4.17
N GLY A 320 -4.82 -2.07 -4.46
CA GLY A 320 -4.95 -3.26 -3.61
C GLY A 320 -4.09 -4.40 -4.10
N LEU A 321 -3.18 -4.89 -3.25
CA LEU A 321 -2.31 -6.01 -3.59
C LEU A 321 -3.08 -7.35 -3.51
N ARG A 322 -3.49 -7.75 -2.32
CA ARG A 322 -4.22 -9.00 -2.12
C ARG A 322 -5.65 -8.95 -2.66
N GLY A 323 -6.25 -7.75 -2.61
CA GLY A 323 -7.59 -7.54 -3.10
C GLY A 323 -7.67 -7.45 -4.64
N GLU A 324 -6.54 -7.37 -5.34
CA GLU A 324 -6.42 -7.35 -6.80
C GLU A 324 -7.41 -6.39 -7.47
N ARG A 325 -7.46 -5.16 -6.95
CA ARG A 325 -8.39 -4.12 -7.43
C ARG A 325 -7.88 -2.71 -7.16
N LEU A 326 -8.46 -1.78 -7.87
CA LEU A 326 -8.29 -0.36 -7.66
C LEU A 326 -9.51 0.19 -6.91
N TRP A 327 -9.31 0.68 -5.71
CA TRP A 327 -10.35 1.34 -4.92
C TRP A 327 -10.43 2.82 -5.25
N ARG A 328 -11.64 3.36 -5.35
CA ARG A 328 -11.95 4.79 -5.39
C ARG A 328 -12.69 5.17 -4.12
N VAL A 329 -12.20 6.15 -3.39
CA VAL A 329 -12.84 6.71 -2.21
C VAL A 329 -13.19 8.17 -2.50
N PRO A 330 -14.46 8.48 -2.83
CA PRO A 330 -14.87 9.85 -3.12
C PRO A 330 -14.82 10.69 -1.85
N LEU A 331 -14.32 11.94 -1.97
CA LEU A 331 -14.11 12.83 -0.84
C LEU A 331 -14.99 14.09 -0.92
N SER A 332 -15.44 14.56 0.24
CA SER A 332 -15.97 15.90 0.46
C SER A 332 -15.26 16.49 1.68
N GLY A 333 -14.28 17.35 1.43
CA GLY A 333 -13.42 17.84 2.50
C GLY A 333 -12.61 16.73 3.16
N ALA A 334 -12.70 16.63 4.48
CA ALA A 334 -11.98 15.65 5.30
C ALA A 334 -12.70 14.29 5.43
N GLU A 335 -13.83 14.10 4.76
CA GLU A 335 -14.70 12.95 4.92
C GLU A 335 -14.98 12.27 3.57
N ARG A 336 -15.47 11.04 3.62
CA ARG A 336 -16.03 10.38 2.43
C ARG A 336 -17.34 11.04 2.02
N SER A 337 -17.54 11.27 0.72
CA SER A 337 -18.84 11.69 0.16
C SER A 337 -19.70 10.52 -0.32
N GLY A 338 -19.18 9.29 -0.24
CA GLY A 338 -19.85 8.06 -0.64
C GLY A 338 -19.11 6.82 -0.16
N ASP A 339 -19.62 5.64 -0.47
CA ASP A 339 -18.93 4.39 -0.16
C ASP A 339 -17.74 4.17 -1.10
N PRO A 340 -16.69 3.46 -0.65
CA PRO A 340 -15.60 3.04 -1.53
C PRO A 340 -16.11 2.17 -2.69
N GLU A 341 -15.63 2.46 -3.89
CA GLU A 341 -15.98 1.75 -5.13
C GLU A 341 -14.79 0.93 -5.62
N ALA A 342 -15.03 -0.31 -6.06
CA ALA A 342 -13.99 -1.20 -6.58
C ALA A 342 -14.01 -1.21 -8.12
N PHE A 343 -12.83 -1.10 -8.72
CA PHE A 343 -12.60 -1.16 -10.17
C PHE A 343 -11.46 -2.14 -10.48
N LEU A 344 -11.41 -2.64 -11.72
CA LEU A 344 -10.37 -3.54 -12.22
C LEU A 344 -10.22 -4.80 -11.36
N VAL A 345 -11.33 -5.32 -10.84
CA VAL A 345 -11.35 -6.45 -9.90
C VAL A 345 -10.87 -7.71 -10.61
N GLU A 346 -9.71 -8.24 -10.16
CA GLU A 346 -9.07 -9.44 -10.71
C GLU A 346 -8.68 -9.35 -12.21
N GLU A 347 -8.76 -8.14 -12.82
CA GLU A 347 -8.44 -7.96 -14.24
C GLU A 347 -6.93 -7.86 -14.51
N HIS A 348 -6.17 -7.39 -13.54
CA HIS A 348 -4.74 -7.11 -13.66
C HIS A 348 -3.92 -7.67 -12.49
N GLY A 349 -4.50 -8.57 -11.70
CA GLY A 349 -3.87 -9.15 -10.53
C GLY A 349 -3.55 -8.11 -9.46
N ARG A 350 -2.44 -8.31 -8.78
CA ARG A 350 -1.96 -7.47 -7.66
C ARG A 350 -1.57 -6.07 -8.15
N LEU A 351 -2.13 -5.05 -7.53
CA LEU A 351 -1.86 -3.64 -7.86
C LEU A 351 -1.05 -2.97 -6.76
N ARG A 352 0.04 -2.25 -7.12
CA ARG A 352 0.95 -1.70 -6.11
C ARG A 352 0.98 -0.18 -6.03
N THR A 353 1.28 0.52 -7.09
CA THR A 353 1.48 1.97 -7.03
C THR A 353 0.54 2.69 -7.95
N VAL A 354 -0.19 3.65 -7.40
CA VAL A 354 -0.95 4.65 -8.14
C VAL A 354 -0.20 5.97 -8.08
N LEU A 355 -0.06 6.65 -9.21
CA LEU A 355 0.55 7.97 -9.31
C LEU A 355 -0.32 8.86 -10.19
N ALA A 356 -0.68 10.04 -9.69
CA ALA A 356 -1.40 11.03 -10.49
C ALA A 356 -0.49 11.61 -11.58
N ALA A 357 -0.96 11.56 -12.82
CA ALA A 357 -0.25 12.08 -13.99
C ALA A 357 -0.74 13.48 -14.41
N GLY A 358 -1.69 14.05 -13.66
CA GLY A 358 -2.41 15.28 -14.04
C GLY A 358 -3.53 15.00 -15.05
N ASP A 359 -4.37 16.01 -15.29
CA ASP A 359 -5.47 15.98 -16.27
C ASP A 359 -6.43 14.79 -16.17
N GLY A 360 -6.71 14.32 -14.94
CA GLY A 360 -7.57 13.15 -14.70
C GLY A 360 -6.97 11.83 -15.17
N ARG A 361 -5.65 11.72 -15.24
CA ARG A 361 -4.94 10.48 -15.57
C ARG A 361 -4.18 9.95 -14.38
N LEU A 362 -4.06 8.61 -14.33
CA LEU A 362 -3.26 7.90 -13.33
C LEU A 362 -2.32 6.91 -14.04
N TRP A 363 -1.16 6.72 -13.46
CA TRP A 363 -0.31 5.57 -13.70
C TRP A 363 -0.55 4.53 -12.62
N LEU A 364 -0.68 3.26 -13.01
CA LEU A 364 -0.92 2.15 -12.10
C LEU A 364 0.07 1.03 -12.40
N THR A 365 0.83 0.55 -11.40
CA THR A 365 1.68 -0.62 -11.56
C THR A 365 0.98 -1.88 -11.06
N THR A 366 1.19 -2.99 -11.78
CA THR A 366 0.95 -4.34 -11.26
C THR A 366 2.10 -4.78 -10.34
N SER A 367 1.99 -5.94 -9.68
CA SER A 367 2.98 -6.46 -8.73
C SER A 367 2.88 -7.99 -8.63
N GLU A 368 2.96 -8.68 -9.76
CA GLU A 368 2.90 -10.13 -9.83
C GLU A 368 4.26 -10.78 -9.58
N THR A 369 5.37 -10.06 -9.90
CA THR A 369 6.74 -10.57 -9.72
C THR A 369 7.29 -10.37 -8.31
N ASP A 370 6.45 -9.93 -7.33
CA ASP A 370 6.87 -9.61 -5.96
C ASP A 370 6.98 -10.82 -5.00
N THR A 371 7.10 -12.03 -5.48
CA THR A 371 7.13 -13.31 -4.74
C THR A 371 5.81 -13.76 -4.13
N ARG A 372 4.77 -12.96 -4.15
CA ARG A 372 3.41 -13.27 -3.66
C ARG A 372 2.37 -13.33 -4.78
N GLY A 373 2.73 -12.91 -5.98
CA GLY A 373 1.90 -12.97 -7.16
C GLY A 373 2.14 -14.25 -7.97
N THR A 374 1.49 -14.31 -9.13
CA THR A 374 1.62 -15.38 -10.10
C THR A 374 1.92 -14.74 -11.46
N PRO A 375 3.20 -14.45 -11.77
CA PRO A 375 3.56 -13.71 -12.97
C PRO A 375 3.09 -14.41 -14.25
N GLY A 376 2.44 -13.67 -15.12
CA GLY A 376 2.09 -14.04 -16.47
C GLY A 376 3.03 -13.40 -17.51
N ALA A 377 2.75 -13.61 -18.79
CA ALA A 377 3.52 -12.98 -19.86
C ALA A 377 3.37 -11.46 -19.81
N GLY A 378 4.50 -10.74 -19.88
CA GLY A 378 4.55 -9.28 -19.84
C GLY A 378 4.39 -8.65 -18.45
N ASP A 379 4.28 -9.44 -17.37
CA ASP A 379 4.26 -8.88 -16.01
C ASP A 379 5.68 -8.48 -15.55
N ASP A 380 5.81 -7.43 -14.76
CA ASP A 380 4.80 -6.45 -14.34
C ASP A 380 4.68 -5.28 -15.32
N LYS A 381 3.57 -4.53 -15.19
CA LYS A 381 3.16 -3.48 -16.15
C LYS A 381 2.99 -2.13 -15.48
N ILE A 382 3.05 -1.08 -16.31
CA ILE A 382 2.47 0.22 -15.98
C ILE A 382 1.25 0.46 -16.88
N LEU A 383 0.08 0.60 -16.29
CA LEU A 383 -1.16 0.91 -16.97
C LEU A 383 -1.40 2.42 -16.99
N ARG A 384 -1.98 2.91 -18.08
CA ARG A 384 -2.52 4.28 -18.21
C ARG A 384 -4.00 4.25 -17.89
N LEU A 385 -4.42 5.01 -16.88
CA LEU A 385 -5.83 5.13 -16.54
C LEU A 385 -6.32 6.55 -16.79
N GLU A 386 -7.55 6.67 -17.26
CA GLU A 386 -8.33 7.91 -17.27
C GLU A 386 -9.38 7.81 -16.18
N VAL A 387 -9.46 8.82 -15.31
CA VAL A 387 -10.41 8.88 -14.20
C VAL A 387 -11.23 10.18 -14.25
N ARG A 388 -12.45 10.11 -13.74
CA ARG A 388 -13.43 11.22 -13.74
C ARG A 388 -14.02 11.42 -12.36
#